data_aa879581713316ac5b7f01458a1bd5b4
#
_entry.id   aa879581713316ac5b7f01458a1bd5b4
#
_cell.length_a   1.000
_cell.length_b   1.000
_cell.length_c   1.000
_cell.angle_alpha   90.00
_cell.angle_beta   90.00
_cell.angle_gamma   90.00
#
_symmetry.space_group_name_H-M   'P 1'
#
loop_
_entity.id
_entity.type
_entity.pdbx_description
1 polymer ?
#
loop_
_entity_poly.entity_id
_entity_poly.type
_entity_poly.pdbx_seq_one_letter_code
_entity_poly.pdbx_strand_id
1 'polypeptide(L)'
;MSDLAPINDINLKIFDEICEERFRQIQLDVLNIQNIDNICADALPHLAEQYHITGDEGWLYCQNEDEKRQLIKNAIKLHKYRGTKYGIIHALEVLNLNADISEWFEYNGKPFFFRVFVDLQDSYTNELEKRIINIINAHKNVRSWLEKLSFYLLQEPQYLIANYILTSEEISI
;
A
#
# COMPACT_ATOMS: atom_id res chain seq x y z
N MET A 1 -23.62 -38.07 -4.89
CA MET A 1 -23.34 -39.44 -5.32
C MET A 1 -22.07 -39.38 -6.14
N SER A 2 -20.99 -39.91 -5.61
CA SER A 2 -19.72 -39.96 -6.34
C SER A 2 -19.79 -41.13 -7.32
N ASP A 3 -19.66 -40.82 -8.61
CA ASP A 3 -19.68 -41.82 -9.71
C ASP A 3 -18.27 -42.31 -10.06
N LEU A 4 -17.30 -42.08 -9.16
CA LEU A 4 -15.88 -42.39 -9.44
C LEU A 4 -15.50 -43.88 -9.24
N ALA A 5 -16.33 -44.64 -8.52
CA ALA A 5 -16.08 -46.07 -8.29
C ALA A 5 -16.94 -46.95 -9.20
N PRO A 6 -16.47 -47.35 -10.39
CA PRO A 6 -17.21 -48.20 -11.31
C PRO A 6 -17.31 -49.66 -10.83
N ILE A 7 -16.70 -49.99 -9.69
CA ILE A 7 -16.58 -51.34 -9.17
C ILE A 7 -17.47 -51.48 -7.93
N ASN A 8 -18.17 -52.62 -7.87
CA ASN A 8 -19.05 -52.95 -6.74
C ASN A 8 -18.26 -53.41 -5.47
N ASP A 9 -17.10 -52.80 -5.24
CA ASP A 9 -16.28 -53.05 -4.05
C ASP A 9 -16.70 -52.07 -2.95
N ILE A 10 -17.15 -52.63 -1.81
CA ILE A 10 -17.63 -51.87 -0.66
C ILE A 10 -16.52 -51.01 -0.06
N ASN A 11 -15.27 -51.46 -0.07
CA ASN A 11 -14.16 -50.75 0.51
C ASN A 11 -13.79 -49.50 -0.35
N LEU A 12 -13.91 -49.61 -1.66
CA LEU A 12 -13.70 -48.47 -2.57
C LEU A 12 -14.81 -47.42 -2.41
N LYS A 13 -16.06 -47.86 -2.21
CA LYS A 13 -17.18 -46.93 -1.93
C LYS A 13 -16.99 -46.17 -0.63
N ILE A 14 -16.60 -46.90 0.43
CA ILE A 14 -16.33 -46.25 1.75
C ILE A 14 -15.17 -45.27 1.63
N PHE A 15 -14.12 -45.63 0.89
CA PHE A 15 -12.99 -44.73 0.67
C PHE A 15 -13.40 -43.47 -0.10
N ASP A 16 -14.21 -43.60 -1.12
CA ASP A 16 -14.73 -42.51 -1.93
C ASP A 16 -15.64 -41.57 -1.08
N GLU A 17 -16.52 -42.12 -0.24
CA GLU A 17 -17.31 -41.36 0.70
C GLU A 17 -16.45 -40.56 1.69
N ILE A 18 -15.39 -41.18 2.23
CA ILE A 18 -14.44 -40.49 3.13
C ILE A 18 -13.72 -39.35 2.40
N CYS A 19 -13.29 -39.58 1.16
CA CYS A 19 -12.65 -38.55 0.34
C CYS A 19 -13.62 -37.40 0.05
N GLU A 20 -14.86 -37.72 -0.34
CA GLU A 20 -15.89 -36.70 -0.63
C GLU A 20 -16.16 -35.85 0.61
N GLU A 21 -16.31 -36.47 1.79
CA GLU A 21 -16.51 -35.74 3.04
C GLU A 21 -15.29 -34.86 3.37
N ARG A 22 -14.08 -35.36 3.15
CA ARG A 22 -12.86 -34.57 3.38
C ARG A 22 -12.77 -33.37 2.43
N PHE A 23 -13.14 -33.54 1.15
CA PHE A 23 -13.17 -32.45 0.18
C PHE A 23 -14.24 -31.41 0.52
N ARG A 24 -15.40 -31.81 1.03
CA ARG A 24 -16.44 -30.88 1.48
C ARG A 24 -16.00 -30.01 2.66
N GLN A 25 -15.11 -30.52 3.52
CA GLN A 25 -14.58 -29.79 4.66
C GLN A 25 -13.51 -28.76 4.29
N ILE A 26 -12.97 -28.82 3.05
CA ILE A 26 -11.98 -27.86 2.58
C ILE A 26 -12.69 -26.53 2.30
N GLN A 27 -12.32 -25.51 3.05
CA GLN A 27 -12.78 -24.15 2.80
C GLN A 27 -12.06 -23.57 1.56
N LEU A 28 -12.67 -23.70 0.40
CA LEU A 28 -12.12 -23.18 -0.86
C LEU A 28 -12.21 -21.66 -0.96
N ASP A 29 -13.02 -21.01 -0.13
CA ASP A 29 -13.16 -19.55 -0.11
C ASP A 29 -11.82 -18.83 0.18
N VAL A 30 -10.93 -19.48 0.94
CA VAL A 30 -9.58 -18.99 1.25
C VAL A 30 -8.70 -18.95 -0.01
N LEU A 31 -8.98 -19.77 -1.01
CA LEU A 31 -8.23 -19.82 -2.28
C LEU A 31 -8.69 -18.75 -3.28
N ASN A 32 -9.78 -18.07 -3.02
CA ASN A 32 -10.28 -17.01 -3.89
C ASN A 32 -9.53 -15.68 -3.63
N ILE A 33 -8.23 -15.69 -3.96
CA ILE A 33 -7.30 -14.56 -3.80
C ILE A 33 -7.77 -13.31 -4.56
N GLN A 34 -8.65 -13.46 -5.55
CA GLN A 34 -9.16 -12.34 -6.34
C GLN A 34 -10.19 -11.50 -5.56
N ASN A 35 -10.82 -12.07 -4.56
CA ASN A 35 -11.81 -11.36 -3.74
C ASN A 35 -11.18 -10.86 -2.43
N ILE A 36 -10.31 -9.85 -2.55
CA ILE A 36 -9.54 -9.27 -1.44
C ILE A 36 -10.46 -8.77 -0.31
N ASP A 37 -11.70 -8.41 -0.62
CA ASP A 37 -12.66 -7.92 0.38
C ASP A 37 -13.11 -9.00 1.37
N ASN A 38 -13.20 -10.26 0.93
CA ASN A 38 -13.71 -11.37 1.74
C ASN A 38 -12.61 -12.28 2.30
N ILE A 39 -11.34 -12.01 2.01
CA ILE A 39 -10.23 -12.80 2.52
C ILE A 39 -10.08 -12.60 4.03
N CYS A 40 -9.74 -13.68 4.76
CA CYS A 40 -9.41 -13.64 6.18
C CYS A 40 -8.26 -12.66 6.45
N ALA A 41 -8.35 -11.89 7.55
CA ALA A 41 -7.33 -10.93 7.97
C ALA A 41 -5.92 -11.54 8.08
N ASP A 42 -5.84 -12.80 8.54
CA ASP A 42 -4.57 -13.52 8.70
C ASP A 42 -3.84 -13.80 7.36
N ALA A 43 -4.57 -13.80 6.25
CA ALA A 43 -3.99 -14.00 4.93
C ALA A 43 -3.45 -12.71 4.28
N LEU A 44 -3.86 -11.53 4.77
CA LEU A 44 -3.45 -10.24 4.20
C LEU A 44 -1.93 -10.01 4.22
N PRO A 45 -1.17 -10.36 5.29
CA PRO A 45 0.29 -10.21 5.28
C PRO A 45 0.96 -11.05 4.19
N HIS A 46 0.48 -12.26 3.93
CA HIS A 46 1.01 -13.15 2.88
C HIS A 46 0.75 -12.58 1.48
N LEU A 47 -0.42 -11.95 1.29
CA LEU A 47 -0.72 -11.25 0.04
C LEU A 47 0.16 -10.00 -0.13
N ALA A 48 0.40 -9.25 0.94
CA ALA A 48 1.29 -8.10 0.89
C ALA A 48 2.72 -8.50 0.48
N GLU A 49 3.22 -9.63 0.98
CA GLU A 49 4.50 -10.21 0.57
C GLU A 49 4.48 -10.64 -0.90
N GLN A 50 3.43 -11.32 -1.35
CA GLN A 50 3.27 -11.76 -2.74
C GLN A 50 3.23 -10.59 -3.71
N TYR A 51 2.59 -9.48 -3.34
CA TYR A 51 2.50 -8.27 -4.15
C TYR A 51 3.67 -7.30 -3.93
N HIS A 52 4.66 -7.64 -3.09
CA HIS A 52 5.84 -6.83 -2.78
C HIS A 52 5.51 -5.41 -2.30
N ILE A 53 4.52 -5.30 -1.40
CA ILE A 53 4.10 -4.03 -0.78
C ILE A 53 4.33 -4.04 0.73
N THR A 54 5.39 -4.68 1.17
CA THR A 54 5.79 -4.78 2.57
C THR A 54 6.62 -3.58 3.02
N GLY A 55 6.76 -3.41 4.33
CA GLY A 55 7.66 -2.37 4.88
C GLY A 55 7.21 -0.94 4.57
N ASP A 56 8.18 -0.12 4.16
CA ASP A 56 8.00 1.31 3.91
C ASP A 56 7.18 1.63 2.64
N GLU A 57 6.82 0.61 1.85
CA GLU A 57 5.98 0.77 0.66
C GLU A 57 4.50 1.06 0.99
N GLY A 58 4.15 1.09 2.28
CA GLY A 58 2.83 1.46 2.79
C GLY A 58 2.29 0.53 3.87
N TRP A 59 2.69 -0.77 3.88
CA TRP A 59 2.13 -1.78 4.78
C TRP A 59 2.27 -1.43 6.27
N LEU A 60 3.44 -0.94 6.70
CA LEU A 60 3.70 -0.55 8.08
C LEU A 60 2.86 0.66 8.53
N TYR A 61 2.31 1.40 7.57
CA TYR A 61 1.61 2.64 7.85
C TYR A 61 0.08 2.50 7.82
N CYS A 62 -0.42 1.35 7.36
CA CYS A 62 -1.84 1.02 7.42
C CYS A 62 -2.26 0.78 8.87
N GLN A 63 -3.24 1.56 9.35
CA GLN A 63 -3.78 1.44 10.70
C GLN A 63 -4.91 0.41 10.78
N ASN A 64 -5.71 0.34 9.72
CA ASN A 64 -6.92 -0.48 9.65
C ASN A 64 -6.79 -1.60 8.63
N GLU A 65 -7.64 -2.63 8.78
CA GLU A 65 -7.75 -3.72 7.81
C GLU A 65 -8.18 -3.23 6.42
N ASP A 66 -9.08 -2.27 6.37
CA ASP A 66 -9.58 -1.70 5.11
C ASP A 66 -8.47 -1.01 4.33
N GLU A 67 -7.59 -0.26 5.00
CA GLU A 67 -6.40 0.34 4.38
C GLU A 67 -5.46 -0.72 3.82
N LYS A 68 -5.23 -1.81 4.55
CA LYS A 68 -4.42 -2.95 4.08
C LYS A 68 -5.00 -3.58 2.83
N ARG A 69 -6.33 -3.78 2.80
CA ARG A 69 -7.04 -4.31 1.63
C ARG A 69 -6.95 -3.35 0.43
N GLN A 70 -7.12 -2.06 0.66
CA GLN A 70 -6.97 -1.03 -0.38
C GLN A 70 -5.53 -0.98 -0.92
N LEU A 71 -4.53 -1.08 -0.05
CA LEU A 71 -3.13 -1.11 -0.45
C LEU A 71 -2.85 -2.32 -1.37
N ILE A 72 -3.32 -3.52 -1.01
CA ILE A 72 -3.18 -4.72 -1.85
C ILE A 72 -3.87 -4.55 -3.20
N LYS A 73 -5.10 -4.03 -3.23
CA LYS A 73 -5.84 -3.76 -4.47
C LYS A 73 -5.10 -2.80 -5.41
N ASN A 74 -4.42 -1.82 -4.84
CA ASN A 74 -3.68 -0.81 -5.60
C ASN A 74 -2.22 -1.19 -5.88
N ALA A 75 -1.72 -2.31 -5.36
CA ALA A 75 -0.33 -2.73 -5.48
C ALA A 75 0.21 -2.71 -6.92
N ILE A 76 -0.54 -3.28 -7.86
CA ILE A 76 -0.16 -3.32 -9.29
C ILE A 76 -0.03 -1.91 -9.87
N LYS A 77 -0.95 -1.00 -9.50
CA LYS A 77 -0.90 0.40 -9.92
C LYS A 77 0.32 1.11 -9.34
N LEU A 78 0.57 0.92 -8.04
CA LEU A 78 1.71 1.51 -7.34
C LEU A 78 3.02 1.11 -8.00
N HIS A 79 3.20 -0.18 -8.31
CA HIS A 79 4.39 -0.67 -9.00
C HIS A 79 4.50 -0.14 -10.43
N LYS A 80 3.39 -0.10 -11.17
CA LYS A 80 3.37 0.40 -12.56
C LYS A 80 3.81 1.86 -12.68
N TYR A 81 3.41 2.71 -11.72
CA TYR A 81 3.67 4.15 -11.75
C TYR A 81 4.77 4.58 -10.77
N ARG A 82 5.50 3.63 -10.19
CA ARG A 82 6.63 3.92 -9.30
C ARG A 82 7.65 4.82 -9.99
N GLY A 83 8.15 5.81 -9.27
CA GLY A 83 9.11 6.78 -9.78
C GLY A 83 8.50 7.95 -10.55
N THR A 84 7.17 8.08 -10.60
CA THR A 84 6.47 9.20 -11.21
C THR A 84 5.78 10.08 -10.15
N LYS A 85 5.50 11.34 -10.49
CA LYS A 85 4.67 12.25 -9.68
C LYS A 85 3.35 11.59 -9.28
N TYR A 86 2.67 10.98 -10.25
CA TYR A 86 1.42 10.25 -10.03
C TYR A 86 1.57 9.10 -9.03
N GLY A 87 2.67 8.33 -9.13
CA GLY A 87 2.92 7.20 -8.23
C GLY A 87 3.05 7.62 -6.77
N ILE A 88 3.70 8.75 -6.49
CA ILE A 88 3.84 9.28 -5.13
C ILE A 88 2.49 9.79 -4.60
N ILE A 89 1.75 10.56 -5.41
CA ILE A 89 0.41 11.06 -5.04
C ILE A 89 -0.50 9.89 -4.71
N HIS A 90 -0.56 8.89 -5.60
CA HIS A 90 -1.42 7.73 -5.42
C HIS A 90 -1.04 6.87 -4.19
N ALA A 91 0.26 6.76 -3.86
CA ALA A 91 0.71 6.08 -2.66
C ALA A 91 0.23 6.77 -1.37
N LEU A 92 0.17 8.11 -1.37
CA LEU A 92 -0.35 8.89 -0.25
C LEU A 92 -1.87 8.83 -0.18
N GLU A 93 -2.58 8.88 -1.33
CA GLU A 93 -4.03 8.74 -1.41
C GLU A 93 -4.55 7.42 -0.85
N VAL A 94 -3.83 6.30 -1.12
CA VAL A 94 -4.19 4.97 -0.58
C VAL A 94 -4.16 4.96 0.95
N LEU A 95 -3.36 5.83 1.56
CA LEU A 95 -3.26 6.02 3.01
C LEU A 95 -4.11 7.21 3.53
N ASN A 96 -5.10 7.62 2.73
CA ASN A 96 -6.02 8.73 3.04
C ASN A 96 -5.32 10.09 3.25
N LEU A 97 -4.16 10.30 2.63
CA LEU A 97 -3.42 11.54 2.64
C LEU A 97 -3.51 12.22 1.26
N ASN A 98 -4.16 13.36 1.19
CA ASN A 98 -4.18 14.16 -0.03
C ASN A 98 -2.87 14.92 -0.16
N ALA A 99 -2.23 14.82 -1.32
CA ALA A 99 -0.98 15.48 -1.57
C ALA A 99 -0.91 16.07 -2.98
N ASP A 100 -0.24 17.20 -3.09
CA ASP A 100 0.17 17.78 -4.37
C ASP A 100 1.69 17.88 -4.45
N ILE A 101 2.23 17.78 -5.67
CA ILE A 101 3.66 17.78 -5.90
C ILE A 101 4.00 18.83 -6.96
N SER A 102 4.93 19.72 -6.62
CA SER A 102 5.51 20.66 -7.58
C SER A 102 6.91 20.20 -7.96
N GLU A 103 7.15 20.04 -9.27
CA GLU A 103 8.46 19.67 -9.80
C GLU A 103 9.33 20.93 -10.04
N TRP A 104 10.66 20.75 -10.04
CA TRP A 104 11.65 21.83 -10.12
C TRP A 104 11.40 22.83 -11.24
N PHE A 105 10.88 22.40 -12.39
CA PHE A 105 10.58 23.28 -13.52
C PHE A 105 9.32 24.14 -13.33
N GLU A 106 8.42 23.75 -12.41
CA GLU A 106 7.20 24.52 -12.09
C GLU A 106 7.50 25.73 -11.19
N TYR A 107 8.55 25.66 -10.36
CA TYR A 107 8.94 26.74 -9.44
C TYR A 107 10.35 27.30 -9.70
N ASN A 108 10.96 27.01 -10.87
CA ASN A 108 12.33 27.41 -11.25
C ASN A 108 13.41 27.01 -10.21
N GLY A 109 13.28 25.81 -9.64
CA GLY A 109 14.22 25.26 -8.68
C GLY A 109 15.41 24.56 -9.30
N LYS A 110 16.24 23.91 -8.46
CA LYS A 110 17.36 23.09 -8.93
C LYS A 110 16.82 21.85 -9.67
N PRO A 111 17.45 21.42 -10.80
CA PRO A 111 17.07 20.20 -11.51
C PRO A 111 17.00 18.98 -10.58
N PHE A 112 16.01 18.14 -10.81
CA PHE A 112 15.73 16.92 -10.06
C PHE A 112 15.22 17.09 -8.63
N PHE A 113 14.93 18.32 -8.20
CA PHE A 113 14.27 18.56 -6.91
C PHE A 113 12.76 18.70 -7.09
N PHE A 114 12.01 18.29 -6.06
CA PHE A 114 10.56 18.43 -6.04
C PHE A 114 10.08 18.80 -4.63
N ARG A 115 8.93 19.43 -4.54
CA ARG A 115 8.27 19.85 -3.32
C ARG A 115 6.96 19.08 -3.17
N VAL A 116 6.63 18.67 -1.96
CA VAL A 116 5.39 17.98 -1.64
C VAL A 116 4.58 18.82 -0.68
N PHE A 117 3.30 18.96 -0.98
CA PHE A 117 2.31 19.63 -0.15
C PHE A 117 1.29 18.59 0.26
N VAL A 118 1.08 18.42 1.57
CA VAL A 118 0.14 17.43 2.11
C VAL A 118 -0.95 18.13 2.87
N ASP A 119 -2.20 17.82 2.55
CA ASP A 119 -3.37 18.33 3.26
C ASP A 119 -3.65 17.41 4.45
N LEU A 120 -3.52 17.96 5.66
CA LEU A 120 -3.84 17.24 6.88
C LEU A 120 -5.28 17.56 7.31
N GLN A 121 -6.06 16.51 7.52
CA GLN A 121 -7.39 16.63 8.14
C GLN A 121 -7.29 16.67 9.67
N ASP A 122 -6.26 16.00 10.21
CA ASP A 122 -6.00 15.88 11.63
C ASP A 122 -4.75 16.66 12.07
N SER A 123 -4.41 16.54 13.35
CA SER A 123 -3.26 17.21 13.93
C SER A 123 -1.93 16.70 13.37
N TYR A 124 -0.98 17.61 13.15
CA TYR A 124 0.40 17.28 12.79
C TYR A 124 1.10 16.52 13.92
N THR A 125 1.80 15.45 13.55
CA THR A 125 2.65 14.67 14.45
C THR A 125 3.99 14.38 13.78
N ASN A 126 5.09 14.45 14.52
CA ASN A 126 6.43 14.13 14.00
C ASN A 126 6.53 12.69 13.44
N GLU A 127 5.72 11.77 13.96
CA GLU A 127 5.66 10.39 13.44
C GLU A 127 5.01 10.35 12.06
N LEU A 128 3.95 11.13 11.86
CA LEU A 128 3.28 11.25 10.56
C LEU A 128 4.24 11.80 9.50
N GLU A 129 5.02 12.81 9.84
CA GLU A 129 6.03 13.36 8.95
C GLU A 129 7.05 12.31 8.50
N LYS A 130 7.63 11.55 9.44
CA LYS A 130 8.58 10.46 9.13
C LYS A 130 7.94 9.40 8.25
N ARG A 131 6.68 9.03 8.50
CA ARG A 131 5.93 8.09 7.67
C ARG A 131 5.80 8.59 6.23
N ILE A 132 5.41 9.83 6.05
CA ILE A 132 5.25 10.46 4.73
C ILE A 132 6.60 10.50 3.99
N ILE A 133 7.68 10.88 4.65
CA ILE A 133 9.02 10.91 4.07
C ILE A 133 9.46 9.51 3.62
N ASN A 134 9.22 8.49 4.41
CA ASN A 134 9.56 7.10 4.06
C ASN A 134 8.76 6.61 2.85
N ILE A 135 7.45 6.89 2.81
CA ILE A 135 6.60 6.56 1.67
C ILE A 135 7.08 7.27 0.39
N ILE A 136 7.38 8.56 0.48
CA ILE A 136 7.90 9.33 -0.66
C ILE A 136 9.22 8.71 -1.14
N ASN A 137 10.13 8.37 -0.22
CA ASN A 137 11.42 7.76 -0.56
C ASN A 137 11.27 6.37 -1.21
N ALA A 138 10.27 5.58 -0.78
CA ALA A 138 9.97 4.28 -1.37
C ALA A 138 9.43 4.39 -2.80
N HIS A 139 8.64 5.44 -3.09
CA HIS A 139 7.94 5.58 -4.37
C HIS A 139 8.56 6.58 -5.35
N LYS A 140 9.50 7.45 -4.91
CA LYS A 140 10.17 8.42 -5.78
C LYS A 140 11.15 7.77 -6.75
N ASN A 141 11.52 8.50 -7.79
CA ASN A 141 12.64 8.12 -8.63
C ASN A 141 13.96 8.26 -7.85
N VAL A 142 14.91 7.35 -8.07
CA VAL A 142 16.22 7.35 -7.40
C VAL A 142 17.00 8.67 -7.59
N ARG A 143 16.89 9.27 -8.77
CA ARG A 143 17.57 10.53 -9.12
C ARG A 143 16.87 11.80 -8.63
N SER A 144 15.63 11.68 -8.12
CA SER A 144 14.87 12.84 -7.66
C SER A 144 15.00 13.02 -6.16
N TRP A 145 15.10 14.28 -5.72
CA TRP A 145 15.33 14.65 -4.33
C TRP A 145 14.16 15.48 -3.79
N LEU A 146 13.69 15.13 -2.59
CA LEU A 146 12.71 15.92 -1.88
C LEU A 146 13.38 17.18 -1.34
N GLU A 147 12.98 18.37 -1.84
CA GLU A 147 13.51 19.66 -1.38
C GLU A 147 12.75 20.14 -0.13
N LYS A 148 11.42 20.03 -0.16
CA LYS A 148 10.57 20.56 0.88
C LYS A 148 9.30 19.73 1.02
N LEU A 149 8.93 19.46 2.27
CA LEU A 149 7.64 18.91 2.63
C LEU A 149 6.88 19.99 3.41
N SER A 150 5.67 20.32 2.96
CA SER A 150 4.82 21.34 3.59
C SER A 150 3.48 20.73 3.92
N PHE A 151 2.94 21.09 5.07
CA PHE A 151 1.64 20.64 5.54
C PHE A 151 0.65 21.79 5.57
N TYR A 152 -0.55 21.56 5.05
CA TYR A 152 -1.69 22.44 5.16
C TYR A 152 -2.70 21.83 6.12
N LEU A 153 -3.08 22.58 7.14
CA LEU A 153 -4.16 22.20 8.07
C LEU A 153 -5.43 22.91 7.62
N LEU A 154 -6.41 22.14 7.18
CA LEU A 154 -7.74 22.63 6.80
C LEU A 154 -8.62 22.82 8.05
N GLN A 155 -8.21 23.66 9.01
CA GLN A 155 -9.09 24.12 10.07
C GLN A 155 -9.50 25.57 9.78
N GLU A 156 -10.81 25.80 9.67
CA GLU A 156 -11.37 27.16 9.48
C GLU A 156 -10.97 28.10 10.63
N PRO A 157 -10.63 29.36 10.41
CA PRO A 157 -9.87 30.00 9.33
C PRO A 157 -8.49 30.50 9.78
N GLN A 158 -7.60 29.64 10.22
CA GLN A 158 -6.20 29.98 10.49
C GLN A 158 -5.28 28.98 9.79
N TYR A 159 -4.68 29.43 8.68
CA TYR A 159 -3.65 28.70 7.98
C TYR A 159 -2.38 28.64 8.83
N LEU A 160 -2.14 27.52 9.50
CA LEU A 160 -0.85 27.22 10.13
C LEU A 160 0.04 26.53 9.10
N ILE A 161 1.00 27.25 8.54
CA ILE A 161 1.98 26.71 7.61
C ILE A 161 3.16 26.21 8.43
N ALA A 162 3.28 24.91 8.64
CA ALA A 162 4.51 24.30 9.15
C ALA A 162 5.43 23.99 7.97
N ASN A 163 6.58 24.67 7.91
CA ASN A 163 7.58 24.48 6.85
C ASN A 163 8.77 23.67 7.40
N TYR A 164 9.02 22.50 6.83
CA TYR A 164 10.23 21.74 7.06
C TYR A 164 11.15 21.83 5.83
N ILE A 165 12.38 22.27 6.03
CA ILE A 165 13.41 22.32 4.97
C ILE A 165 14.39 21.20 5.23
N LEU A 166 14.40 20.20 4.39
CA LEU A 166 15.45 19.18 4.35
C LEU A 166 16.69 19.81 3.69
N THR A 167 17.65 20.24 4.49
CA THR A 167 19.00 20.50 3.96
C THR A 167 19.66 19.13 3.78
N SER A 168 19.87 18.74 2.52
CA SER A 168 20.72 17.60 2.20
C SER A 168 22.14 17.93 2.65
N GLU A 169 22.65 17.31 3.70
CA GLU A 169 24.07 17.28 3.97
C GLU A 169 24.73 16.53 2.83
N GLU A 170 25.60 17.23 2.08
CA GLU A 170 26.50 16.59 1.14
C GLU A 170 27.41 15.66 1.94
N ILE A 171 27.23 14.36 1.77
CA ILE A 171 28.22 13.39 2.20
C ILE A 171 29.36 13.50 1.19
N SER A 172 30.37 14.29 1.51
CA SER A 172 31.64 14.26 0.81
C SER A 172 32.35 12.94 1.15
N ILE A 173 32.55 12.11 0.12
CA ILE A 173 33.39 10.92 0.16
C ILE A 173 34.86 11.36 0.10
#